data_b088d8b1735767caea96788f326919f8
#
_entry.id   b088d8b1735767caea96788f326919f8
#
_cell.length_a   1.000
_cell.length_b   1.000
_cell.length_c   1.000
_cell.angle_alpha   90.00
_cell.angle_beta   90.00
_cell.angle_gamma   90.00
#
_symmetry.space_group_name_H-M   'P 1'
#
loop_
_entity.id
_entity.type
_entity.pdbx_description
1 polymer ?
#
loop_
_entity_poly.entity_id
_entity_poly.type
_entity_poly.pdbx_seq_one_letter_code
_entity_poly.pdbx_strand_id
1 'polypeptide(L)'
;IGTDYAMIMAILGGDDAGGGVEWAPQVIEEAKEHGLILGENGVLYDTKKSEKLPHGIKAKAVMDDASLALMQEPKTTDIVPRWVSRYLDLLALSGDGEVSVIGEDGLIFDRPGFEVSFISSRTKLNDLKSDRYDILMPVKGHWKLGYSDHEEILSAGDTALIQPNNDYKLEPSMSGEASLYRIRNTNDIAGPTWIERN
;
A
#
# COMPACT_ATOMS: atom_id res chain seq x y z
N ILE A 1 -2.46 4.80 21.05
CA ILE A 1 -3.09 5.47 19.92
C ILE A 1 -4.16 6.36 20.51
N GLY A 2 -3.98 7.68 20.54
CA GLY A 2 -4.84 8.62 21.26
C GLY A 2 -5.86 9.35 20.38
N THR A 3 -6.45 8.64 19.39
CA THR A 3 -7.44 9.19 18.46
C THR A 3 -8.69 8.33 18.46
N ASP A 4 -9.85 8.95 18.22
CA ASP A 4 -11.13 8.25 18.18
C ASP A 4 -11.25 7.26 17.00
N TYR A 5 -10.42 7.44 15.97
CA TYR A 5 -10.33 6.52 14.83
C TYR A 5 -8.93 6.52 14.24
N ALA A 6 -8.56 5.42 13.60
CA ALA A 6 -7.34 5.29 12.82
C ALA A 6 -7.69 4.78 11.41
N MET A 7 -6.99 5.32 10.41
CA MET A 7 -7.08 4.85 9.04
C MET A 7 -5.80 4.09 8.68
N ILE A 8 -5.96 2.90 8.14
CA ILE A 8 -4.86 2.06 7.68
C ILE A 8 -5.06 1.80 6.19
N MET A 9 -4.04 2.09 5.40
CA MET A 9 -3.98 1.69 4.01
C MET A 9 -2.90 0.63 3.85
N ALA A 10 -3.26 -0.51 3.27
CA ALA A 10 -2.33 -1.56 2.91
C ALA A 10 -2.13 -1.55 1.39
N ILE A 11 -0.88 -1.46 0.93
CA ILE A 11 -0.50 -1.59 -0.47
C ILE A 11 0.17 -2.95 -0.62
N LEU A 12 -0.48 -3.83 -1.37
CA LEU A 12 0.02 -5.17 -1.65
C LEU A 12 0.44 -5.19 -3.12
N GLY A 13 1.72 -5.35 -3.35
CA GLY A 13 2.29 -5.36 -4.69
C GLY A 13 3.58 -6.17 -4.73
N GLY A 14 4.02 -6.51 -5.92
CA GLY A 14 5.24 -7.26 -6.17
C GLY A 14 5.03 -8.41 -7.14
N ASP A 15 6.11 -8.93 -7.68
CA ASP A 15 6.10 -10.03 -8.67
C ASP A 15 5.67 -11.36 -8.06
N ASP A 16 5.67 -11.46 -6.74
CA ASP A 16 5.30 -12.62 -5.94
C ASP A 16 3.88 -12.50 -5.36
N ALA A 17 2.96 -11.93 -6.12
CA ALA A 17 1.57 -11.62 -5.72
C ALA A 17 0.78 -12.77 -5.05
N GLY A 18 1.35 -13.93 -4.88
CA GLY A 18 0.76 -15.05 -4.15
C GLY A 18 1.52 -15.46 -2.88
N GLY A 19 2.73 -14.93 -2.64
CA GLY A 19 3.61 -15.42 -1.58
C GLY A 19 3.73 -14.51 -0.34
N GLY A 20 3.28 -13.29 -0.43
CA GLY A 20 3.62 -12.23 0.53
C GLY A 20 2.82 -12.16 1.81
N VAL A 21 1.77 -12.97 1.98
CA VAL A 21 0.98 -12.96 3.21
C VAL A 21 1.33 -14.18 4.05
N GLU A 22 2.13 -13.98 5.06
CA GLU A 22 2.32 -14.96 6.11
C GLU A 22 1.29 -14.70 7.21
N TRP A 23 0.50 -15.71 7.50
CA TRP A 23 -0.42 -15.67 8.63
C TRP A 23 0.35 -15.96 9.93
N ALA A 24 0.12 -15.15 10.93
CA ALA A 24 0.72 -15.42 12.23
C ALA A 24 0.36 -16.82 12.72
N PRO A 25 1.29 -17.58 13.34
CA PRO A 25 1.05 -18.95 13.80
C PRO A 25 -0.24 -19.11 14.60
N GLN A 26 -0.48 -18.21 15.55
CA GLN A 26 -1.69 -18.22 16.37
C GLN A 26 -2.98 -18.08 15.55
N VAL A 27 -2.96 -17.33 14.44
CA VAL A 27 -4.12 -17.16 13.56
C VAL A 27 -4.40 -18.47 12.79
N ILE A 28 -3.35 -19.16 12.36
CA ILE A 28 -3.49 -20.46 11.68
C ILE A 28 -4.04 -21.52 12.65
N GLU A 29 -3.58 -21.52 13.88
CA GLU A 29 -4.08 -22.44 14.93
C GLU A 29 -5.52 -22.16 15.27
N GLU A 30 -5.89 -20.92 15.53
CA GLU A 30 -7.26 -20.51 15.79
C GLU A 30 -8.19 -20.83 14.61
N ALA A 31 -7.74 -20.63 13.39
CA ALA A 31 -8.49 -21.00 12.18
C ALA A 31 -8.78 -22.51 12.15
N LYS A 32 -7.79 -23.36 12.51
CA LYS A 32 -7.97 -24.82 12.59
C LYS A 32 -9.01 -25.21 13.63
N GLU A 33 -9.02 -24.58 14.80
CA GLU A 33 -10.04 -24.82 15.85
C GLU A 33 -11.44 -24.49 15.33
N HIS A 34 -11.54 -23.51 14.46
CA HIS A 34 -12.80 -23.15 13.79
C HIS A 34 -13.12 -23.97 12.54
N GLY A 35 -12.28 -24.96 12.21
CA GLY A 35 -12.48 -25.86 11.07
C GLY A 35 -12.03 -25.26 9.74
N LEU A 36 -11.17 -24.23 9.76
CA LEU A 36 -10.58 -23.64 8.57
C LEU A 36 -9.15 -24.15 8.38
N ILE A 37 -8.80 -24.58 7.19
CA ILE A 37 -7.46 -25.04 6.84
C ILE A 37 -6.90 -24.15 5.73
N LEU A 38 -5.78 -23.50 5.99
CA LEU A 38 -5.02 -22.76 4.97
C LEU A 38 -4.17 -23.74 4.18
N GLY A 39 -4.34 -23.79 2.86
CA GLY A 39 -3.49 -24.57 1.96
C GLY A 39 -2.20 -23.84 1.61
N GLU A 40 -1.17 -24.59 1.20
CA GLU A 40 0.08 -24.01 0.68
C GLU A 40 -0.15 -23.11 -0.57
N ASN A 41 -1.28 -23.28 -1.24
CA ASN A 41 -1.72 -22.44 -2.34
C ASN A 41 -2.39 -21.11 -1.90
N GLY A 42 -2.39 -20.81 -0.60
CA GLY A 42 -2.99 -19.59 -0.05
C GLY A 42 -4.51 -19.59 0.08
N VAL A 43 -5.18 -20.70 -0.26
CA VAL A 43 -6.64 -20.82 -0.19
C VAL A 43 -7.08 -21.39 1.17
N LEU A 44 -8.13 -20.83 1.76
CA LEU A 44 -8.78 -21.35 2.95
C LEU A 44 -9.86 -22.35 2.59
N TYR A 45 -9.85 -23.51 3.25
CA TYR A 45 -10.80 -24.59 3.07
C TYR A 45 -11.63 -24.77 4.35
N ASP A 46 -12.94 -24.68 4.23
CA ASP A 46 -13.89 -24.83 5.37
C ASP A 46 -14.34 -26.30 5.50
N THR A 47 -13.73 -26.99 6.46
CA THR A 47 -14.06 -28.42 6.72
C THR A 47 -15.47 -28.61 7.25
N LYS A 48 -16.10 -27.58 7.87
CA LYS A 48 -17.49 -27.63 8.29
C LYS A 48 -18.47 -27.64 7.11
N LYS A 49 -18.04 -27.06 5.99
CA LYS A 49 -18.75 -27.12 4.70
C LYS A 49 -18.36 -28.34 3.86
N SER A 50 -17.63 -29.29 4.44
CA SER A 50 -17.11 -30.47 3.75
C SER A 50 -16.11 -30.17 2.62
N GLU A 51 -15.52 -28.98 2.63
CA GLU A 51 -14.42 -28.64 1.73
C GLU A 51 -13.18 -29.44 2.12
N LYS A 52 -12.48 -29.98 1.13
CA LYS A 52 -11.25 -30.74 1.33
C LYS A 52 -10.10 -30.08 0.55
N LEU A 53 -8.91 -30.21 1.10
CA LEU A 53 -7.72 -29.86 0.34
C LEU A 53 -7.66 -30.66 -0.97
N PRO A 54 -7.44 -30.02 -2.11
CA PRO A 54 -7.26 -30.70 -3.39
C PRO A 54 -6.09 -31.69 -3.32
N HIS A 55 -6.14 -32.71 -4.16
CA HIS A 55 -5.05 -33.69 -4.25
C HIS A 55 -3.73 -32.95 -4.60
N GLY A 56 -2.69 -33.19 -3.81
CA GLY A 56 -1.38 -32.58 -3.99
C GLY A 56 -1.17 -31.25 -3.24
N ILE A 57 -2.22 -30.63 -2.72
CA ILE A 57 -2.11 -29.45 -1.87
C ILE A 57 -2.03 -29.88 -0.41
N LYS A 58 -0.99 -29.44 0.27
CA LYS A 58 -0.82 -29.66 1.71
C LYS A 58 -1.38 -28.49 2.52
N ALA A 59 -1.71 -28.74 3.77
CA ALA A 59 -1.96 -27.66 4.71
C ALA A 59 -0.66 -26.85 4.91
N LYS A 60 -0.77 -25.54 4.91
CA LYS A 60 0.38 -24.65 5.14
C LYS A 60 0.93 -24.94 6.53
N ALA A 61 2.23 -25.21 6.59
CA ALA A 61 2.91 -25.40 7.87
C ALA A 61 2.94 -24.07 8.64
N VAL A 62 2.80 -24.15 9.95
CA VAL A 62 3.03 -23.00 10.83
C VAL A 62 4.53 -22.75 10.86
N MET A 63 4.92 -21.50 10.65
CA MET A 63 6.32 -21.10 10.77
C MET A 63 6.81 -21.34 12.19
N ASP A 64 7.99 -21.90 12.36
CA ASP A 64 8.55 -22.09 13.68
C ASP A 64 8.91 -20.76 14.37
N ASP A 65 8.99 -20.78 15.68
CA ASP A 65 9.24 -19.58 16.48
C ASP A 65 10.58 -18.91 16.13
N ALA A 66 11.59 -19.68 15.69
CA ALA A 66 12.88 -19.15 15.31
C ALA A 66 12.80 -18.37 14.00
N SER A 67 12.08 -18.91 13.01
CA SER A 67 11.85 -18.24 11.74
C SER A 67 10.96 -16.99 11.93
N LEU A 68 9.95 -17.08 12.79
CA LEU A 68 9.09 -15.95 13.14
C LEU A 68 9.89 -14.84 13.83
N ALA A 69 10.78 -15.17 14.76
CA ALA A 69 11.65 -14.23 15.43
C ALA A 69 12.58 -13.51 14.44
N LEU A 70 13.13 -14.24 13.46
CA LEU A 70 13.95 -13.61 12.39
C LEU A 70 13.18 -12.61 11.53
N MET A 71 11.89 -12.81 11.35
CA MET A 71 11.03 -11.87 10.62
C MET A 71 10.61 -10.66 11.48
N GLN A 72 10.48 -10.85 12.79
CA GLN A 72 9.97 -9.82 13.71
C GLN A 72 11.07 -8.92 14.28
N GLU A 73 12.31 -9.37 14.33
CA GLU A 73 13.41 -8.56 14.83
C GLU A 73 13.94 -7.61 13.76
N PRO A 74 13.66 -6.29 13.86
CA PRO A 74 14.55 -5.34 13.23
C PRO A 74 15.91 -5.45 13.95
N LYS A 75 16.88 -6.09 13.31
CA LYS A 75 18.28 -6.18 13.82
C LYS A 75 18.98 -4.82 13.82
N THR A 76 18.28 -3.74 14.07
CA THR A 76 18.85 -2.41 14.03
C THR A 76 18.81 -1.79 15.39
N THR A 77 19.99 -1.46 15.88
CA THR A 77 20.24 -0.45 16.91
C THR A 77 19.94 0.97 16.41
N ASP A 78 19.41 1.09 15.19
CA ASP A 78 19.09 2.37 14.58
C ASP A 78 17.88 3.00 15.24
N ILE A 79 18.01 4.26 15.58
CA ILE A 79 16.99 5.07 16.26
C ILE A 79 15.73 5.21 15.37
N VAL A 80 15.90 5.12 14.06
CA VAL A 80 14.83 5.10 13.08
C VAL A 80 14.79 3.73 12.41
N PRO A 81 13.70 2.96 12.54
CA PRO A 81 13.56 1.69 11.84
C PRO A 81 13.73 1.87 10.33
N ARG A 82 14.53 1.03 9.71
CA ARG A 82 14.87 1.06 8.28
C ARG A 82 13.65 1.08 7.34
N TRP A 83 12.51 0.60 7.82
CA TRP A 83 11.27 0.49 7.04
C TRP A 83 10.17 1.45 7.52
N VAL A 84 10.53 2.48 8.25
CA VAL A 84 9.58 3.48 8.75
C VAL A 84 10.02 4.86 8.27
N SER A 85 9.16 5.51 7.52
CA SER A 85 9.25 6.95 7.27
C SER A 85 8.28 7.70 8.18
N ARG A 86 8.69 8.83 8.70
CA ARG A 86 7.88 9.64 9.60
C ARG A 86 7.24 10.80 8.85
N TYR A 87 5.98 11.05 9.09
CA TYR A 87 5.23 12.13 8.45
C TYR A 87 5.92 13.50 8.54
N LEU A 88 6.43 13.84 9.72
CA LEU A 88 7.10 15.15 9.92
C LEU A 88 8.39 15.27 9.12
N ASP A 89 9.13 14.17 8.94
CA ASP A 89 10.34 14.15 8.13
C ASP A 89 10.00 14.31 6.64
N LEU A 90 8.96 13.62 6.17
CA LEU A 90 8.45 13.78 4.80
C LEU A 90 8.00 15.21 4.53
N LEU A 91 7.28 15.80 5.47
CA LEU A 91 6.83 17.18 5.38
C LEU A 91 8.00 18.18 5.33
N ALA A 92 9.07 17.92 6.09
CA ALA A 92 10.27 18.75 6.06
C ALA A 92 11.02 18.64 4.74
N LEU A 93 11.06 17.47 4.12
CA LEU A 93 11.73 17.21 2.85
C LEU A 93 10.94 17.69 1.62
N SER A 94 9.63 17.86 1.72
CA SER A 94 8.74 18.11 0.59
C SER A 94 8.75 19.55 0.03
N GLY A 95 9.64 20.42 0.52
CA GLY A 95 9.69 21.84 0.09
C GLY A 95 10.13 22.03 -1.37
N ASP A 96 11.01 21.18 -1.87
CA ASP A 96 11.64 21.33 -3.20
C ASP A 96 11.05 20.37 -4.26
N GLY A 97 10.09 19.56 -3.92
CA GLY A 97 9.50 18.61 -4.86
C GLY A 97 8.75 17.47 -4.16
N GLU A 98 8.43 16.48 -4.95
CA GLU A 98 7.88 15.21 -4.51
C GLU A 98 8.97 14.40 -3.79
N VAL A 99 8.64 13.84 -2.63
CA VAL A 99 9.58 13.02 -1.85
C VAL A 99 9.35 11.55 -2.17
N SER A 100 10.35 10.87 -2.71
CA SER A 100 10.29 9.41 -2.89
C SER A 100 10.36 8.73 -1.52
N VAL A 101 9.29 8.03 -1.17
CA VAL A 101 9.17 7.31 0.12
C VAL A 101 9.59 5.86 -0.05
N ILE A 102 9.03 5.19 -1.05
CA ILE A 102 9.34 3.81 -1.42
C ILE A 102 9.66 3.80 -2.91
N GLY A 103 10.77 3.15 -3.28
CA GLY A 103 11.25 3.07 -4.65
C GLY A 103 12.77 2.98 -4.71
N GLU A 104 13.32 2.96 -5.91
CA GLU A 104 14.77 2.84 -6.13
C GLU A 104 15.55 3.96 -5.45
N ASP A 105 15.04 5.21 -5.54
CA ASP A 105 15.63 6.40 -4.91
C ASP A 105 14.88 6.80 -3.61
N GLY A 106 14.08 5.89 -3.05
CA GLY A 106 13.24 6.17 -1.90
C GLY A 106 13.96 6.04 -0.57
N LEU A 107 13.35 6.59 0.48
CA LEU A 107 13.78 6.38 1.87
C LEU A 107 13.74 4.89 2.24
N ILE A 108 12.85 4.14 1.59
CA ILE A 108 12.69 2.69 1.68
C ILE A 108 12.89 2.14 0.26
N PHE A 109 13.98 1.40 0.00
CA PHE A 109 14.40 1.00 -1.34
C PHE A 109 14.34 -0.51 -1.61
N ASP A 110 13.92 -1.32 -0.65
CA ASP A 110 13.90 -2.77 -0.74
C ASP A 110 12.56 -3.37 -1.21
N ARG A 111 11.73 -2.56 -1.88
CA ARG A 111 10.42 -2.97 -2.38
C ARG A 111 10.25 -2.65 -3.87
N PRO A 112 10.62 -3.59 -4.76
CA PRO A 112 10.65 -3.33 -6.20
C PRO A 112 9.27 -3.30 -6.87
N GLY A 113 8.22 -3.82 -6.25
CA GLY A 113 6.92 -4.01 -6.90
C GLY A 113 6.08 -2.74 -7.05
N PHE A 114 6.38 -1.65 -6.33
CA PHE A 114 5.66 -0.39 -6.40
C PHE A 114 6.51 0.78 -5.90
N GLU A 115 6.10 1.97 -6.28
CA GLU A 115 6.68 3.23 -5.81
C GLU A 115 5.65 4.01 -5.01
N VAL A 116 6.10 4.69 -3.97
CA VAL A 116 5.29 5.60 -3.18
C VAL A 116 6.02 6.93 -3.05
N SER A 117 5.34 7.99 -3.42
CA SER A 117 5.82 9.36 -3.23
C SER A 117 4.91 10.13 -2.30
N PHE A 118 5.48 11.09 -1.60
CA PHE A 118 4.77 12.02 -0.73
C PHE A 118 4.78 13.41 -1.36
N ILE A 119 3.62 14.02 -1.41
CA ILE A 119 3.39 15.37 -1.93
C ILE A 119 2.74 16.20 -0.83
N SER A 120 3.20 17.42 -0.62
CA SER A 120 2.60 18.37 0.32
C SER A 120 2.16 19.66 -0.36
N SER A 121 1.39 20.46 0.33
CA SER A 121 1.02 21.82 -0.12
C SER A 121 2.21 22.76 -0.31
N ARG A 122 3.40 22.37 0.13
CA ARG A 122 4.66 23.09 -0.09
C ARG A 122 5.32 22.72 -1.41
N THR A 123 4.98 21.57 -1.96
CA THR A 123 5.56 21.06 -3.21
C THR A 123 5.07 21.90 -4.38
N LYS A 124 6.01 22.40 -5.18
CA LYS A 124 5.68 23.05 -6.44
C LYS A 124 5.41 21.97 -7.47
N LEU A 125 4.16 21.79 -7.80
CA LEU A 125 3.72 20.82 -8.79
C LEU A 125 3.51 21.52 -10.14
N ASN A 126 4.01 20.89 -11.19
CA ASN A 126 3.58 21.15 -12.56
C ASN A 126 2.47 20.15 -12.91
N ASP A 127 2.01 20.17 -14.17
CA ASP A 127 1.13 19.14 -14.68
C ASP A 127 1.79 17.77 -14.53
N LEU A 128 1.06 16.86 -13.93
CA LEU A 128 1.55 15.51 -13.64
C LEU A 128 1.11 14.57 -14.76
N LYS A 129 2.00 13.67 -15.12
CA LYS A 129 1.73 12.58 -16.07
C LYS A 129 2.52 11.36 -15.67
N SER A 130 1.90 10.21 -15.81
CA SER A 130 2.57 8.92 -15.60
C SER A 130 2.26 8.01 -16.79
N ASP A 131 3.19 7.19 -17.19
CA ASP A 131 3.01 6.08 -18.13
C ASP A 131 2.33 4.86 -17.48
N ARG A 132 2.08 4.95 -16.18
CA ARG A 132 1.48 3.92 -15.33
C ARG A 132 0.26 4.47 -14.61
N TYR A 133 -0.49 3.61 -13.94
CA TYR A 133 -1.55 4.05 -13.05
C TYR A 133 -0.97 4.79 -11.84
N ASP A 134 -1.54 5.95 -11.53
CA ASP A 134 -1.29 6.66 -10.30
C ASP A 134 -2.50 6.51 -9.36
N ILE A 135 -2.28 6.03 -8.16
CA ILE A 135 -3.27 6.07 -7.09
C ILE A 135 -2.92 7.25 -6.19
N LEU A 136 -3.87 8.17 -6.04
CA LEU A 136 -3.73 9.34 -5.20
C LEU A 136 -4.52 9.15 -3.92
N MET A 137 -3.90 9.37 -2.78
CA MET A 137 -4.53 9.23 -1.48
C MET A 137 -4.17 10.41 -0.58
N PRO A 138 -5.05 11.42 -0.45
CA PRO A 138 -4.91 12.46 0.55
C PRO A 138 -4.90 11.89 1.97
N VAL A 139 -3.95 12.36 2.78
CA VAL A 139 -3.86 12.00 4.21
C VAL A 139 -4.09 13.21 5.11
N LYS A 140 -4.03 14.42 4.56
CA LYS A 140 -4.33 15.64 5.28
C LYS A 140 -4.82 16.73 4.32
N GLY A 141 -5.76 17.54 4.80
CA GLY A 141 -6.33 18.67 4.04
C GLY A 141 -7.19 18.23 2.87
N HIS A 142 -7.34 19.14 1.90
CA HIS A 142 -8.16 18.93 0.70
C HIS A 142 -7.35 19.28 -0.53
N TRP A 143 -7.50 18.47 -1.56
CA TRP A 143 -6.84 18.62 -2.84
C TRP A 143 -7.84 18.78 -3.97
N LYS A 144 -7.59 19.73 -4.85
CA LYS A 144 -8.30 19.84 -6.11
C LYS A 144 -7.55 19.01 -7.16
N LEU A 145 -8.22 18.01 -7.69
CA LEU A 145 -7.77 17.18 -8.80
C LEU A 145 -8.43 17.66 -10.08
N GLY A 146 -7.63 18.22 -10.99
CA GLY A 146 -8.06 18.51 -12.36
C GLY A 146 -7.69 17.34 -13.27
N TYR A 147 -8.67 16.77 -13.95
CA TYR A 147 -8.49 15.63 -14.83
C TYR A 147 -9.39 15.76 -16.05
N SER A 148 -8.81 15.84 -17.24
CA SER A 148 -9.54 16.20 -18.47
C SER A 148 -10.32 17.51 -18.27
N ASP A 149 -11.64 17.48 -18.47
CA ASP A 149 -12.52 18.64 -18.32
C ASP A 149 -13.24 18.68 -16.96
N HIS A 150 -12.82 17.84 -16.00
CA HIS A 150 -13.42 17.72 -14.69
C HIS A 150 -12.49 18.16 -13.57
N GLU A 151 -13.09 18.73 -12.54
CA GLU A 151 -12.41 19.04 -11.29
C GLU A 151 -13.15 18.35 -10.13
N GLU A 152 -12.37 17.68 -9.26
CA GLU A 152 -12.87 17.03 -8.07
C GLU A 152 -12.10 17.48 -6.83
N ILE A 153 -12.77 17.53 -5.70
CA ILE A 153 -12.14 17.78 -4.42
C ILE A 153 -11.96 16.46 -3.67
N LEU A 154 -10.72 16.12 -3.43
CA LEU A 154 -10.33 14.96 -2.64
C LEU A 154 -10.03 15.39 -1.21
N SER A 155 -10.66 14.74 -0.25
CA SER A 155 -10.45 14.92 1.18
C SER A 155 -9.56 13.81 1.75
N ALA A 156 -9.05 13.99 2.96
CA ALA A 156 -8.28 12.96 3.64
C ALA A 156 -9.09 11.65 3.74
N GLY A 157 -8.51 10.56 3.22
CA GLY A 157 -9.14 9.24 3.13
C GLY A 157 -9.82 8.92 1.81
N ASP A 158 -10.04 9.90 0.94
CA ASP A 158 -10.49 9.63 -0.43
C ASP A 158 -9.37 8.96 -1.24
N THR A 159 -9.74 8.29 -2.31
CA THR A 159 -8.79 7.66 -3.21
C THR A 159 -9.19 7.92 -4.66
N ALA A 160 -8.25 8.36 -5.48
CA ALA A 160 -8.45 8.53 -6.91
C ALA A 160 -7.47 7.67 -7.68
N LEU A 161 -7.92 7.09 -8.80
CA LEU A 161 -7.10 6.35 -9.74
C LEU A 161 -7.00 7.13 -11.05
N ILE A 162 -5.78 7.45 -11.44
CA ILE A 162 -5.47 8.09 -12.71
C ILE A 162 -4.94 7.04 -13.69
N GLN A 163 -5.52 6.99 -14.87
CA GLN A 163 -5.09 6.08 -15.93
C GLN A 163 -3.77 6.51 -16.56
N PRO A 164 -2.99 5.58 -17.11
CA PRO A 164 -1.73 5.89 -17.78
C PRO A 164 -1.91 6.91 -18.91
N ASN A 165 -0.88 7.72 -19.11
CA ASN A 165 -0.77 8.71 -20.16
C ASN A 165 -1.79 9.86 -20.13
N ASN A 166 -2.54 9.98 -19.05
CA ASN A 166 -3.40 11.13 -18.85
C ASN A 166 -2.68 12.20 -18.02
N ASP A 167 -2.82 13.43 -18.46
CA ASP A 167 -2.33 14.60 -17.73
C ASP A 167 -3.34 14.96 -16.64
N TYR A 168 -2.85 15.31 -15.47
CA TYR A 168 -3.68 15.77 -14.36
C TYR A 168 -2.99 16.85 -13.55
N LYS A 169 -3.75 17.62 -12.81
CA LYS A 169 -3.28 18.68 -11.93
C LYS A 169 -3.69 18.43 -10.51
N LEU A 170 -2.80 18.73 -9.59
CA LEU A 170 -3.08 18.68 -8.16
C LEU A 170 -2.77 20.05 -7.55
N GLU A 171 -3.75 20.60 -6.88
CA GLU A 171 -3.60 21.86 -6.16
C GLU A 171 -4.24 21.72 -4.77
N PRO A 172 -3.63 22.25 -3.70
CA PRO A 172 -4.32 22.41 -2.44
C PRO A 172 -5.59 23.24 -2.65
N SER A 173 -6.76 22.73 -2.25
CA SER A 173 -8.03 23.44 -2.49
C SER A 173 -8.30 24.52 -1.46
N MET A 174 -7.59 24.53 -0.34
CA MET A 174 -7.73 25.48 0.76
C MET A 174 -6.36 25.94 1.25
N SER A 175 -6.34 27.11 1.92
CA SER A 175 -5.16 27.53 2.66
C SER A 175 -4.92 26.60 3.85
N GLY A 176 -3.70 26.20 4.06
CA GLY A 176 -3.31 25.32 5.16
C GLY A 176 -2.43 24.17 4.69
N GLU A 177 -2.14 23.28 5.62
CA GLU A 177 -1.32 22.12 5.33
C GLU A 177 -2.17 21.02 4.69
N ALA A 178 -1.78 20.61 3.51
CA ALA A 178 -2.34 19.47 2.81
C ALA A 178 -1.22 18.51 2.38
N SER A 179 -1.50 17.23 2.38
CA SER A 179 -0.56 16.20 1.94
C SER A 179 -1.28 14.96 1.41
N LEU A 180 -0.63 14.28 0.48
CA LEU A 180 -1.12 13.04 -0.11
C LEU A 180 0.03 12.09 -0.43
N TYR A 181 -0.27 10.80 -0.54
CA TYR A 181 0.59 9.82 -1.18
C TYR A 181 0.16 9.58 -2.62
N ARG A 182 1.15 9.50 -3.50
CA ARG A 182 1.00 9.01 -4.86
C ARG A 182 1.68 7.64 -4.94
N ILE A 183 0.91 6.64 -5.36
CA ILE A 183 1.35 5.25 -5.40
C ILE A 183 1.24 4.78 -6.84
N ARG A 184 2.29 4.13 -7.33
CA ARG A 184 2.32 3.58 -8.69
C ARG A 184 2.95 2.20 -8.70
N ASN A 185 2.52 1.37 -9.63
CA ASN A 185 3.11 0.08 -9.90
C ASN A 185 4.40 0.24 -10.73
N THR A 186 5.46 -0.50 -10.41
CA THR A 186 6.72 -0.46 -11.15
C THR A 186 6.81 -1.52 -12.25
N ASN A 187 6.13 -2.64 -12.10
CA ASN A 187 6.38 -3.85 -12.88
C ASN A 187 5.28 -4.20 -13.88
N ASP A 188 4.06 -3.71 -13.68
CA ASP A 188 2.93 -4.06 -14.53
C ASP A 188 2.27 -2.80 -15.10
N ILE A 189 2.40 -2.63 -16.40
CA ILE A 189 1.78 -1.55 -17.16
C ILE A 189 0.28 -1.79 -17.35
N ALA A 190 -0.17 -3.04 -17.25
CA ALA A 190 -1.58 -3.39 -17.46
C ALA A 190 -2.50 -2.81 -16.38
N GLY A 191 -1.98 -2.53 -15.19
CA GLY A 191 -2.74 -1.94 -14.08
C GLY A 191 -3.88 -2.83 -13.59
N PRO A 192 -4.76 -2.30 -12.74
CA PRO A 192 -5.88 -3.06 -12.21
C PRO A 192 -6.88 -3.41 -13.31
N THR A 193 -7.30 -4.66 -13.32
CA THR A 193 -8.38 -5.12 -14.20
C THR A 193 -9.72 -4.73 -13.58
N TRP A 194 -10.52 -3.98 -14.32
CA TRP A 194 -11.87 -3.67 -13.89
C TRP A 194 -12.77 -4.88 -14.12
N ILE A 195 -13.46 -5.31 -13.08
CA ILE A 195 -14.55 -6.27 -13.22
C ILE A 195 -15.81 -5.47 -13.54
N GLU A 196 -16.30 -5.58 -14.77
CA GLU A 196 -17.62 -5.04 -15.11
C GLU A 196 -18.65 -5.77 -14.25
N ARG A 197 -19.31 -5.02 -13.38
CA ARG A 197 -20.47 -5.52 -12.64
C ARG A 197 -21.69 -5.37 -13.57
N ASN A 198 -22.12 -6.50 -14.15
CA ASN A 198 -23.41 -6.62 -14.82
C ASN A 198 -24.55 -6.53 -13.81
#